data_1156565bba98530185e84175428e9a5e
#
_entry.id   1156565bba98530185e84175428e9a5e
#
_cell.length_a   1.000
_cell.length_b   1.000
_cell.length_c   1.000
_cell.angle_alpha   90.00
_cell.angle_beta   90.00
_cell.angle_gamma   90.00
#
_symmetry.space_group_name_H-M   'P 1'
#
loop_
_entity.id
_entity.type
_entity.pdbx_description
1 polymer ?
#
loop_
_entity_poly.entity_id
_entity_poly.type
_entity_poly.pdbx_seq_one_letter_code
_entity_poly.pdbx_strand_id
1 'polypeptide(L)'
;KQAGLLNYIHKEFITKKNDVQPLIMCPTEYNRSWAKTDYLDILGTQLDPAIQIMWTGDRVVADITKEGVEWVNNRIRRPAYIWWNFPVSDYCQDHLLMGPAYGLDTQAAGTMTGFVSNPMEYAEASKVAIFGVGMYTWNIENYDPTQAWKDACDFIMPEASMAFRIFCEHNCDPGPNGHQYRREESANYVAPIQTFLAGYKKNTFPEQSANLLGTLFAQITASPSMIYSQSPNKRLIEQINPWLIQFEFLGKAGTSALHMAHAWYEKDRSYTWQRYLETSALLDSMKLINRTLNQKAQPKGVKVGSKVLHPFIVDLYRQTGRNLLSTDGIAPDEVKVSIPSIFTNIDQLKSQPCAEGDNTVGYVPL
;
A
#
# COMPACT_ATOMS: atom_id res chain seq x y z
N LYS A 1 -36.64 12.73 -13.05
CA LYS A 1 -37.30 12.19 -11.83
C LYS A 1 -36.45 12.39 -10.60
N GLN A 2 -35.15 11.98 -10.62
CA GLN A 2 -34.25 12.09 -9.45
C GLN A 2 -34.07 13.55 -8.98
N ALA A 3 -33.78 14.49 -9.90
CA ALA A 3 -33.66 15.90 -9.56
C ALA A 3 -34.95 16.45 -8.94
N GLY A 4 -36.14 16.10 -9.50
CA GLY A 4 -37.43 16.53 -8.95
C GLY A 4 -37.66 16.03 -7.52
N LEU A 5 -37.29 14.75 -7.22
CA LEU A 5 -37.40 14.20 -5.86
C LEU A 5 -36.42 14.91 -4.89
N LEU A 6 -35.18 15.12 -5.29
CA LEU A 6 -34.19 15.80 -4.46
C LEU A 6 -34.56 17.26 -4.19
N ASN A 7 -35.06 17.98 -5.20
CA ASN A 7 -35.56 19.35 -5.03
C ASN A 7 -36.77 19.39 -4.07
N TYR A 8 -37.68 18.39 -4.17
CA TYR A 8 -38.79 18.30 -3.24
C TYR A 8 -38.31 18.05 -1.80
N ILE A 9 -37.38 17.13 -1.59
CA ILE A 9 -36.80 16.88 -0.27
C ILE A 9 -36.10 18.15 0.26
N HIS A 10 -35.30 18.79 -0.56
CA HIS A 10 -34.62 20.02 -0.19
C HIS A 10 -35.64 21.11 0.26
N LYS A 11 -36.62 21.38 -0.58
CA LYS A 11 -37.66 22.41 -0.31
C LYS A 11 -38.54 22.07 0.86
N GLU A 12 -39.04 20.83 0.97
CA GLU A 12 -40.06 20.46 1.97
C GLU A 12 -39.49 20.04 3.32
N PHE A 13 -38.23 19.63 3.38
CA PHE A 13 -37.59 19.17 4.62
C PHE A 13 -36.37 20.00 5.00
N ILE A 14 -35.38 20.13 4.12
CA ILE A 14 -34.08 20.72 4.49
C ILE A 14 -34.25 22.20 4.83
N THR A 15 -34.86 22.97 3.96
CA THR A 15 -35.03 24.43 4.16
C THR A 15 -35.96 24.79 5.31
N LYS A 16 -36.77 23.85 5.79
CA LYS A 16 -37.70 24.05 6.91
C LYS A 16 -37.11 23.71 8.27
N LYS A 17 -35.87 23.29 8.32
CA LYS A 17 -35.15 22.91 9.54
C LYS A 17 -33.99 23.88 9.78
N ASN A 18 -33.84 24.38 11.01
CA ASN A 18 -32.81 25.36 11.34
C ASN A 18 -31.42 24.78 11.49
N ASP A 19 -31.31 23.47 11.84
CA ASP A 19 -30.05 22.84 12.22
C ASP A 19 -29.67 21.68 11.30
N VAL A 20 -30.11 21.70 10.03
CA VAL A 20 -29.84 20.64 9.06
C VAL A 20 -28.76 21.11 8.08
N GLN A 21 -27.75 20.25 7.89
CA GLN A 21 -26.71 20.49 6.89
C GLN A 21 -27.29 20.44 5.45
N PRO A 22 -26.64 21.12 4.51
CA PRO A 22 -27.01 21.06 3.10
C PRO A 22 -27.10 19.62 2.59
N LEU A 23 -28.06 19.36 1.70
CA LEU A 23 -28.17 18.03 1.07
C LEU A 23 -27.00 17.82 0.12
N ILE A 24 -26.32 16.67 0.27
CA ILE A 24 -25.27 16.21 -0.64
C ILE A 24 -25.80 14.95 -1.33
N MET A 25 -25.70 14.88 -2.64
CA MET A 25 -26.10 13.70 -3.40
C MET A 25 -24.91 13.06 -4.11
N CYS A 26 -24.88 11.73 -4.14
CA CYS A 26 -23.97 10.99 -4.97
C CYS A 26 -24.67 10.62 -6.28
N PRO A 27 -24.19 11.09 -7.45
CA PRO A 27 -24.78 10.73 -8.73
C PRO A 27 -24.42 9.30 -9.12
N THR A 28 -25.22 8.64 -9.96
CA THR A 28 -24.89 7.32 -10.50
C THR A 28 -23.66 7.35 -11.40
N GLU A 29 -23.44 8.45 -12.11
CA GLU A 29 -22.24 8.72 -12.91
C GLU A 29 -21.25 9.59 -12.11
N TYR A 30 -20.77 9.08 -10.96
CA TYR A 30 -19.95 9.83 -10.01
C TYR A 30 -18.45 9.94 -10.38
N ASN A 31 -18.05 9.44 -11.54
CA ASN A 31 -16.71 9.60 -12.08
C ASN A 31 -16.74 9.69 -13.61
N ARG A 32 -15.66 10.26 -14.20
CA ARG A 32 -15.58 10.51 -15.64
C ARG A 32 -15.67 9.25 -16.49
N SER A 33 -15.11 8.13 -16.04
CA SER A 33 -15.14 6.86 -16.80
C SER A 33 -16.56 6.29 -16.93
N TRP A 34 -17.46 6.60 -16.01
CA TRP A 34 -18.87 6.18 -16.01
C TRP A 34 -19.81 7.24 -16.59
N ALA A 35 -19.38 8.49 -16.72
CA ALA A 35 -20.17 9.58 -17.29
C ALA A 35 -20.29 9.43 -18.83
N LYS A 36 -21.25 8.61 -19.27
CA LYS A 36 -21.46 8.26 -20.69
C LYS A 36 -22.65 8.95 -21.32
N THR A 37 -23.48 9.63 -20.51
CA THR A 37 -24.73 10.26 -20.94
C THR A 37 -24.72 11.75 -20.65
N ASP A 38 -25.85 12.43 -20.90
CA ASP A 38 -26.12 13.81 -20.50
C ASP A 38 -26.62 13.94 -19.04
N TYR A 39 -26.56 12.85 -18.26
CA TYR A 39 -27.09 12.78 -16.90
C TYR A 39 -26.53 13.88 -15.98
N LEU A 40 -25.23 14.13 -16.01
CA LEU A 40 -24.60 15.18 -15.21
C LEU A 40 -25.04 16.58 -15.66
N ASP A 41 -25.21 16.80 -16.96
CA ASP A 41 -25.69 18.08 -17.51
C ASP A 41 -27.16 18.34 -17.11
N ILE A 42 -27.99 17.29 -17.10
CA ILE A 42 -29.37 17.34 -16.61
C ILE A 42 -29.38 17.66 -15.11
N LEU A 43 -28.56 17.03 -14.30
CA LEU A 43 -28.42 17.38 -12.87
C LEU A 43 -28.01 18.85 -12.71
N GLY A 44 -27.00 19.29 -13.47
CA GLY A 44 -26.52 20.66 -13.42
C GLY A 44 -27.59 21.72 -13.74
N THR A 45 -28.55 21.39 -14.63
CA THR A 45 -29.61 22.31 -15.03
C THR A 45 -30.87 22.23 -14.17
N GLN A 46 -31.22 21.08 -13.65
CA GLN A 46 -32.51 20.81 -13.00
C GLN A 46 -32.45 20.73 -11.48
N LEU A 47 -31.25 20.42 -10.91
CA LEU A 47 -31.12 20.29 -9.48
C LEU A 47 -30.94 21.65 -8.81
N ASP A 48 -31.61 21.85 -7.68
CA ASP A 48 -31.48 23.09 -6.88
C ASP A 48 -29.98 23.38 -6.60
N PRO A 49 -29.51 24.62 -6.84
CA PRO A 49 -28.11 25.00 -6.66
C PRO A 49 -27.56 24.75 -5.25
N ALA A 50 -28.40 24.76 -4.23
CA ALA A 50 -28.00 24.48 -2.84
C ALA A 50 -27.70 22.99 -2.58
N ILE A 51 -28.10 22.07 -3.45
CA ILE A 51 -27.82 20.66 -3.33
C ILE A 51 -26.43 20.39 -3.92
N GLN A 52 -25.52 19.86 -3.09
CA GLN A 52 -24.15 19.54 -3.50
C GLN A 52 -24.10 18.20 -4.22
N ILE A 53 -23.16 18.05 -5.15
CA ILE A 53 -23.00 16.84 -5.98
C ILE A 53 -21.61 16.26 -5.77
N MET A 54 -21.52 14.98 -5.38
CA MET A 54 -20.28 14.27 -5.16
C MET A 54 -19.60 13.88 -6.47
N TRP A 55 -18.26 13.81 -6.43
CA TRP A 55 -17.41 13.38 -7.53
C TRP A 55 -16.15 12.69 -7.03
N THR A 56 -15.75 11.55 -7.65
CA THR A 56 -14.58 10.77 -7.23
C THR A 56 -13.34 10.95 -8.13
N GLY A 57 -13.43 11.76 -9.18
CA GLY A 57 -12.35 11.97 -10.14
C GLY A 57 -12.60 11.25 -11.47
N ASP A 58 -11.54 11.00 -12.24
CA ASP A 58 -11.64 10.39 -13.57
C ASP A 58 -12.06 8.90 -13.51
N ARG A 59 -11.85 8.24 -12.38
CA ARG A 59 -12.23 6.84 -12.09
C ARG A 59 -12.82 6.74 -10.68
N VAL A 60 -13.25 5.54 -10.30
CA VAL A 60 -13.71 5.24 -8.92
C VAL A 60 -12.60 5.54 -7.91
N VAL A 61 -11.39 5.05 -8.17
CA VAL A 61 -10.18 5.37 -7.41
C VAL A 61 -9.24 6.13 -8.34
N ALA A 62 -8.99 7.41 -8.07
CA ALA A 62 -8.24 8.28 -8.96
C ALA A 62 -7.59 9.44 -8.19
N ASP A 63 -6.62 10.08 -8.83
CA ASP A 63 -6.12 11.37 -8.39
C ASP A 63 -7.17 12.47 -8.63
N ILE A 64 -7.15 13.50 -7.79
CA ILE A 64 -8.01 14.67 -7.91
C ILE A 64 -7.19 15.77 -8.58
N THR A 65 -7.43 15.98 -9.87
CA THR A 65 -6.73 16.97 -10.67
C THR A 65 -7.63 18.18 -10.92
N LYS A 66 -7.02 19.35 -11.09
CA LYS A 66 -7.74 20.58 -11.48
C LYS A 66 -8.59 20.36 -12.74
N GLU A 67 -7.98 19.76 -13.79
CA GLU A 67 -8.69 19.46 -15.04
C GLU A 67 -9.92 18.58 -14.82
N GLY A 68 -9.79 17.50 -14.04
CA GLY A 68 -10.89 16.58 -13.74
C GLY A 68 -12.02 17.25 -12.95
N VAL A 69 -11.67 18.14 -12.01
CA VAL A 69 -12.65 18.92 -11.24
C VAL A 69 -13.34 19.98 -12.12
N GLU A 70 -12.61 20.73 -12.92
CA GLU A 70 -13.19 21.70 -13.85
C GLU A 70 -14.10 21.03 -14.88
N TRP A 71 -13.73 19.83 -15.36
CA TRP A 71 -14.54 19.05 -16.29
C TRP A 71 -15.93 18.73 -15.70
N VAL A 72 -16.00 18.25 -14.46
CA VAL A 72 -17.29 17.93 -13.84
C VAL A 72 -18.04 19.21 -13.46
N ASN A 73 -17.37 20.25 -12.95
CA ASN A 73 -17.98 21.54 -12.59
C ASN A 73 -18.74 22.17 -13.75
N ASN A 74 -18.16 22.11 -14.95
CA ASN A 74 -18.79 22.61 -16.17
C ASN A 74 -20.10 21.88 -16.49
N ARG A 75 -20.18 20.56 -16.23
CA ARG A 75 -21.36 19.74 -16.48
C ARG A 75 -22.43 19.92 -15.40
N ILE A 76 -22.02 19.89 -14.12
CA ILE A 76 -22.97 20.04 -13.01
C ILE A 76 -23.29 21.52 -12.69
N ARG A 77 -22.64 22.48 -13.35
CA ARG A 77 -22.81 23.94 -13.24
C ARG A 77 -22.65 24.48 -11.81
N ARG A 78 -21.75 23.82 -11.04
CA ARG A 78 -21.39 24.22 -9.67
C ARG A 78 -20.08 23.56 -9.27
N PRO A 79 -19.37 24.04 -8.23
CA PRO A 79 -18.24 23.32 -7.67
C PRO A 79 -18.66 21.94 -7.14
N ALA A 80 -17.90 20.90 -7.47
CA ALA A 80 -18.14 19.55 -7.00
C ALA A 80 -17.78 19.39 -5.52
N TYR A 81 -18.48 18.47 -4.85
CA TYR A 81 -18.08 17.96 -3.54
C TYR A 81 -17.24 16.70 -3.76
N ILE A 82 -15.97 16.74 -3.40
CA ILE A 82 -15.06 15.61 -3.68
C ILE A 82 -15.28 14.47 -2.68
N TRP A 83 -15.49 13.28 -3.21
CA TRP A 83 -15.39 12.02 -2.50
C TRP A 83 -14.12 11.30 -2.98
N TRP A 84 -13.04 11.42 -2.23
CA TRP A 84 -11.78 10.81 -2.61
C TRP A 84 -11.65 9.39 -2.05
N ASN A 85 -11.52 8.41 -2.95
CA ASN A 85 -11.35 7.01 -2.60
C ASN A 85 -9.89 6.68 -2.25
N PHE A 86 -9.39 7.29 -1.18
CA PHE A 86 -8.11 7.01 -0.55
C PHE A 86 -8.20 7.39 0.93
N PRO A 87 -7.71 6.54 1.87
CA PRO A 87 -6.98 5.29 1.68
C PRO A 87 -7.86 4.02 1.66
N VAL A 88 -9.08 4.07 1.13
CA VAL A 88 -9.95 2.88 1.05
C VAL A 88 -9.20 1.69 0.44
N SER A 89 -9.31 0.52 1.06
CA SER A 89 -8.61 -0.71 0.68
C SER A 89 -9.53 -1.90 0.50
N ASP A 90 -10.84 -1.68 0.28
CA ASP A 90 -11.82 -2.75 0.08
C ASP A 90 -11.51 -3.65 -1.12
N TYR A 91 -10.75 -3.16 -2.08
CA TYR A 91 -10.28 -3.88 -3.26
C TYR A 91 -8.85 -4.44 -3.12
N CYS A 92 -8.17 -4.20 -2.00
CA CYS A 92 -6.79 -4.63 -1.72
C CYS A 92 -6.54 -4.79 -0.20
N GLN A 93 -7.44 -5.49 0.49
CA GLN A 93 -7.41 -5.63 1.96
C GLN A 93 -6.20 -6.43 2.48
N ASP A 94 -5.43 -7.07 1.61
CA ASP A 94 -4.14 -7.67 1.92
C ASP A 94 -2.98 -6.66 2.02
N HIS A 95 -3.24 -5.40 1.66
CA HIS A 95 -2.30 -4.28 1.75
C HIS A 95 -2.75 -3.22 2.76
N LEU A 96 -1.80 -2.49 3.32
CA LEU A 96 -2.06 -1.23 4.02
C LEU A 96 -1.70 -0.05 3.11
N LEU A 97 -2.49 1.03 3.18
CA LEU A 97 -2.27 2.25 2.43
C LEU A 97 -1.86 3.37 3.40
N MET A 98 -0.61 3.32 3.85
CA MET A 98 -0.07 4.21 4.89
C MET A 98 0.98 5.20 4.36
N GLY A 99 1.10 5.35 3.06
CA GLY A 99 2.00 6.31 2.42
C GLY A 99 1.44 7.73 2.36
N PRO A 100 2.22 8.66 1.77
CA PRO A 100 1.78 10.02 1.52
C PRO A 100 0.50 10.09 0.70
N ALA A 101 -0.36 11.09 0.98
CA ALA A 101 -1.58 11.33 0.23
C ALA A 101 -1.28 12.04 -1.10
N TYR A 102 -0.59 11.35 -2.00
CA TYR A 102 -0.32 11.83 -3.37
C TYR A 102 -1.58 11.89 -4.21
N GLY A 103 -1.52 12.63 -5.32
CA GLY A 103 -2.61 12.74 -6.29
C GLY A 103 -3.67 13.78 -5.90
N LEU A 104 -3.30 14.72 -5.05
CA LEU A 104 -4.11 15.90 -4.71
C LEU A 104 -3.45 17.14 -5.31
N ASP A 105 -4.08 17.69 -6.34
CA ASP A 105 -3.55 18.82 -7.13
C ASP A 105 -3.71 20.14 -6.38
N THR A 106 -2.61 20.81 -6.10
CA THR A 106 -2.61 22.13 -5.42
C THR A 106 -3.22 23.24 -6.24
N GLN A 107 -3.30 23.08 -7.56
CA GLN A 107 -3.95 24.04 -8.45
C GLN A 107 -5.50 23.94 -8.44
N ALA A 108 -6.05 22.92 -7.77
CA ALA A 108 -7.49 22.76 -7.61
C ALA A 108 -8.08 23.65 -6.49
N ALA A 109 -7.29 24.51 -5.86
CA ALA A 109 -7.77 25.49 -4.88
C ALA A 109 -8.93 26.34 -5.44
N GLY A 110 -9.99 26.51 -4.63
CA GLY A 110 -11.18 27.29 -5.01
C GLY A 110 -12.12 26.62 -6.03
N THR A 111 -11.81 25.40 -6.51
CA THR A 111 -12.65 24.72 -7.51
C THR A 111 -13.64 23.72 -6.91
N MET A 112 -13.56 23.44 -5.61
CA MET A 112 -14.34 22.43 -4.89
C MET A 112 -15.18 23.08 -3.80
N THR A 113 -16.37 22.52 -3.51
CA THR A 113 -17.24 22.99 -2.42
C THR A 113 -17.01 22.24 -1.11
N GLY A 114 -16.40 21.08 -1.15
CA GLY A 114 -16.09 20.27 0.02
C GLY A 114 -15.31 19.03 -0.35
N PHE A 115 -14.84 18.31 0.69
CA PHE A 115 -13.97 17.14 0.51
C PHE A 115 -14.26 16.09 1.58
N VAL A 116 -14.43 14.85 1.19
CA VAL A 116 -14.50 13.69 2.07
C VAL A 116 -13.55 12.60 1.60
N SER A 117 -12.85 11.99 2.53
CA SER A 117 -11.97 10.84 2.30
C SER A 117 -12.70 9.55 2.68
N ASN A 118 -12.54 8.51 1.87
CA ASN A 118 -13.01 7.17 2.16
C ASN A 118 -11.84 6.35 2.75
N PRO A 119 -11.86 5.99 4.05
CA PRO A 119 -10.74 5.35 4.72
C PRO A 119 -10.70 3.84 4.50
N MET A 120 -9.58 3.19 4.93
CA MET A 120 -9.53 1.73 5.12
C MET A 120 -10.50 1.32 6.24
N GLU A 121 -10.84 0.02 6.31
CA GLU A 121 -11.53 -0.57 7.46
C GLU A 121 -10.71 -0.48 8.76
N TYR A 122 -9.40 -0.29 8.66
CA TYR A 122 -8.44 -0.08 9.74
C TYR A 122 -8.39 1.39 10.13
N ALA A 123 -9.30 1.82 11.00
CA ALA A 123 -9.50 3.23 11.34
C ALA A 123 -8.23 3.92 11.89
N GLU A 124 -7.47 3.23 12.74
CA GLU A 124 -6.25 3.78 13.30
C GLU A 124 -5.12 3.88 12.26
N ALA A 125 -4.96 2.87 11.41
CA ALA A 125 -3.98 2.91 10.32
C ALA A 125 -4.33 3.97 9.27
N SER A 126 -5.61 4.24 9.04
CA SER A 126 -6.10 5.28 8.13
C SER A 126 -5.71 6.69 8.55
N LYS A 127 -5.40 6.93 9.83
CA LYS A 127 -5.06 8.26 10.35
C LYS A 127 -3.85 8.87 9.66
N VAL A 128 -2.90 8.07 9.18
CA VAL A 128 -1.74 8.56 8.43
C VAL A 128 -2.18 9.30 7.17
N ALA A 129 -3.04 8.69 6.36
CA ALA A 129 -3.55 9.30 5.13
C ALA A 129 -4.56 10.43 5.42
N ILE A 130 -5.45 10.24 6.43
CA ILE A 130 -6.43 11.25 6.82
C ILE A 130 -5.77 12.54 7.32
N PHE A 131 -4.64 12.44 8.02
CA PHE A 131 -3.84 13.59 8.40
C PHE A 131 -3.40 14.39 7.16
N GLY A 132 -2.86 13.71 6.15
CA GLY A 132 -2.47 14.33 4.88
C GLY A 132 -3.65 14.99 4.16
N VAL A 133 -4.83 14.35 4.14
CA VAL A 133 -6.07 14.95 3.59
C VAL A 133 -6.47 16.20 4.37
N GLY A 134 -6.37 16.16 5.70
CA GLY A 134 -6.63 17.33 6.56
C GLY A 134 -5.70 18.49 6.24
N MET A 135 -4.41 18.22 6.08
CA MET A 135 -3.42 19.24 5.67
C MET A 135 -3.70 19.82 4.29
N TYR A 136 -4.06 18.97 3.32
CA TYR A 136 -4.46 19.42 1.98
C TYR A 136 -5.68 20.34 2.02
N THR A 137 -6.77 19.92 2.69
CA THR A 137 -8.00 20.70 2.74
C THR A 137 -7.89 21.98 3.55
N TRP A 138 -6.94 22.04 4.49
CA TRP A 138 -6.64 23.25 5.27
C TRP A 138 -5.91 24.31 4.43
N ASN A 139 -4.94 23.89 3.59
CA ASN A 139 -4.17 24.83 2.75
C ASN A 139 -3.75 24.14 1.45
N ILE A 140 -4.67 24.11 0.48
CA ILE A 140 -4.49 23.39 -0.77
C ILE A 140 -3.26 23.90 -1.55
N GLU A 141 -3.08 25.21 -1.65
CA GLU A 141 -2.04 25.83 -2.48
C GLU A 141 -0.62 25.49 -2.03
N ASN A 142 -0.42 25.30 -0.72
CA ASN A 142 0.88 25.01 -0.13
C ASN A 142 1.03 23.56 0.38
N TYR A 143 0.17 22.66 -0.08
CA TYR A 143 0.23 21.27 0.34
C TYR A 143 1.47 20.54 -0.16
N ASP A 144 2.23 19.97 0.77
CA ASP A 144 3.34 19.04 0.50
C ASP A 144 2.96 17.66 1.06
N PRO A 145 2.68 16.66 0.20
CA PRO A 145 2.27 15.33 0.65
C PRO A 145 3.35 14.61 1.45
N THR A 146 4.63 14.83 1.12
CA THR A 146 5.75 14.19 1.80
C THR A 146 5.96 14.77 3.20
N GLN A 147 5.89 16.09 3.34
CA GLN A 147 6.00 16.72 4.65
C GLN A 147 4.79 16.37 5.52
N ALA A 148 3.57 16.47 4.99
CA ALA A 148 2.35 16.10 5.70
C ALA A 148 2.39 14.64 6.20
N TRP A 149 2.94 13.72 5.42
CA TRP A 149 3.11 12.33 5.81
C TRP A 149 4.14 12.15 6.95
N LYS A 150 5.26 12.88 6.91
CA LYS A 150 6.24 12.87 8.01
C LYS A 150 5.62 13.38 9.30
N ASP A 151 4.90 14.51 9.21
CA ASP A 151 4.22 15.11 10.36
C ASP A 151 3.13 14.16 10.92
N ALA A 152 2.41 13.46 10.05
CA ALA A 152 1.45 12.43 10.46
C ALA A 152 2.10 11.30 11.26
N CYS A 153 3.23 10.78 10.79
CA CYS A 153 3.97 9.73 11.50
C CYS A 153 4.48 10.21 12.86
N ASP A 154 4.99 11.44 12.94
CA ASP A 154 5.46 12.04 14.19
C ASP A 154 4.31 12.26 15.17
N PHE A 155 3.15 12.69 14.69
CA PHE A 155 1.97 12.90 15.51
C PHE A 155 1.36 11.58 16.05
N ILE A 156 1.31 10.55 15.19
CA ILE A 156 0.68 9.27 15.54
C ILE A 156 1.60 8.39 16.40
N MET A 157 2.90 8.45 16.18
CA MET A 157 3.89 7.59 16.83
C MET A 157 5.13 8.41 17.27
N PRO A 158 5.00 9.38 18.17
CA PRO A 158 6.07 10.31 18.51
C PRO A 158 7.34 9.62 18.99
N GLU A 159 7.23 8.59 19.83
CA GLU A 159 8.37 7.91 20.47
C GLU A 159 9.10 6.93 19.52
N ALA A 160 8.44 6.47 18.45
CA ALA A 160 8.98 5.54 17.48
C ALA A 160 8.77 6.01 16.03
N SER A 161 8.76 7.32 15.79
CA SER A 161 8.34 7.90 14.50
C SER A 161 9.20 7.42 13.34
N MET A 162 10.51 7.26 13.54
CA MET A 162 11.40 6.75 12.51
C MET A 162 11.08 5.30 12.12
N ALA A 163 10.88 4.42 13.10
CA ALA A 163 10.50 3.02 12.85
C ALA A 163 9.13 2.94 12.15
N PHE A 164 8.20 3.80 12.57
CA PHE A 164 6.87 3.87 11.97
C PHE A 164 6.89 4.42 10.55
N ARG A 165 7.73 5.43 10.25
CA ARG A 165 7.93 5.92 8.88
C ARG A 165 8.48 4.82 7.97
N ILE A 166 9.48 4.06 8.43
CA ILE A 166 10.02 2.92 7.68
C ILE A 166 8.90 1.89 7.39
N PHE A 167 8.07 1.56 8.38
CA PHE A 167 6.95 0.68 8.17
C PHE A 167 5.95 1.23 7.14
N CYS A 168 5.56 2.50 7.25
CA CYS A 168 4.62 3.15 6.34
C CYS A 168 5.15 3.28 4.91
N GLU A 169 6.44 3.59 4.71
CA GLU A 169 7.07 3.71 3.39
C GLU A 169 7.00 2.41 2.57
N HIS A 170 6.99 1.27 3.26
CA HIS A 170 6.96 -0.05 2.63
C HIS A 170 5.58 -0.72 2.70
N ASN A 171 4.53 0.04 3.06
CA ASN A 171 3.14 -0.39 3.15
C ASN A 171 2.22 0.70 2.56
N CYS A 172 2.35 1.00 1.28
CA CYS A 172 1.61 2.07 0.63
C CYS A 172 1.15 1.80 -0.82
N ASP A 173 1.63 0.75 -1.47
CA ASP A 173 1.15 0.37 -2.82
C ASP A 173 -0.01 -0.65 -2.71
N PRO A 174 -1.13 -0.42 -3.41
CA PRO A 174 -2.27 -1.35 -3.39
C PRO A 174 -2.05 -2.64 -4.19
N GLY A 175 -0.86 -2.86 -4.74
CA GLY A 175 -0.60 -3.98 -5.65
C GLY A 175 -1.36 -3.88 -6.97
N PRO A 176 -1.40 -4.95 -7.78
CA PRO A 176 -2.24 -5.03 -8.96
C PRO A 176 -3.73 -4.98 -8.58
N ASN A 177 -4.49 -4.08 -9.21
CA ASN A 177 -5.92 -3.93 -8.95
C ASN A 177 -6.68 -3.49 -10.20
N GLY A 178 -7.99 -3.71 -10.22
CA GLY A 178 -8.87 -3.38 -11.34
C GLY A 178 -9.03 -1.88 -11.61
N HIS A 179 -8.68 -1.02 -10.66
CA HIS A 179 -8.73 0.43 -10.80
C HIS A 179 -7.47 1.01 -11.47
N GLN A 180 -6.43 0.21 -11.65
CA GLN A 180 -5.13 0.65 -12.17
C GLN A 180 -4.46 1.76 -11.33
N TYR A 181 -4.86 1.87 -10.07
CA TYR A 181 -4.36 2.86 -9.13
C TYR A 181 -3.09 2.33 -8.47
N ARG A 182 -2.05 3.16 -8.45
CA ARG A 182 -0.73 2.81 -7.92
C ARG A 182 -0.25 3.91 -6.99
N ARG A 183 0.54 3.51 -6.01
CA ARG A 183 1.27 4.43 -5.14
C ARG A 183 2.76 4.13 -5.19
N GLU A 184 3.55 5.14 -4.88
CA GLU A 184 4.99 4.96 -4.73
C GLU A 184 5.27 4.19 -3.43
N GLU A 185 5.89 3.03 -3.56
CA GLU A 185 6.33 2.19 -2.45
C GLU A 185 7.82 1.95 -2.59
N SER A 186 8.58 2.18 -1.51
CA SER A 186 10.02 1.93 -1.49
C SER A 186 10.79 2.64 -2.62
N ALA A 187 10.29 3.79 -3.10
CA ALA A 187 10.78 4.47 -4.31
C ALA A 187 12.28 4.81 -4.23
N ASN A 188 12.77 5.18 -3.05
CA ASN A 188 14.17 5.53 -2.80
C ASN A 188 15.14 4.36 -3.00
N TYR A 189 14.63 3.13 -3.02
CA TYR A 189 15.43 1.91 -3.11
C TYR A 189 15.42 1.27 -4.50
N VAL A 190 14.62 1.78 -5.43
CA VAL A 190 14.54 1.24 -6.81
C VAL A 190 15.89 1.35 -7.53
N ALA A 191 16.51 2.54 -7.54
CA ALA A 191 17.79 2.74 -8.20
C ALA A 191 18.95 1.96 -7.54
N PRO A 192 19.11 1.95 -6.20
CA PRO A 192 20.07 1.09 -5.53
C PRO A 192 19.89 -0.40 -5.84
N ILE A 193 18.68 -0.91 -5.87
CA ILE A 193 18.36 -2.31 -6.22
C ILE A 193 18.74 -2.60 -7.67
N GLN A 194 18.39 -1.74 -8.60
CA GLN A 194 18.76 -1.91 -10.02
C GLN A 194 20.29 -1.92 -10.20
N THR A 195 20.98 -1.03 -9.54
CA THR A 195 22.46 -0.97 -9.54
C THR A 195 23.07 -2.25 -8.97
N PHE A 196 22.52 -2.74 -7.83
CA PHE A 196 22.99 -3.98 -7.20
C PHE A 196 22.79 -5.18 -8.14
N LEU A 197 21.58 -5.38 -8.66
CA LEU A 197 21.27 -6.50 -9.55
C LEU A 197 22.06 -6.47 -10.86
N ALA A 198 22.27 -5.29 -11.43
CA ALA A 198 23.06 -5.14 -12.66
C ALA A 198 24.54 -5.51 -12.46
N GLY A 199 25.14 -5.12 -11.32
CA GLY A 199 26.50 -5.50 -10.97
C GLY A 199 26.58 -7.01 -10.66
N TYR A 200 25.67 -7.51 -9.82
CA TYR A 200 25.66 -8.91 -9.42
C TYR A 200 25.54 -9.88 -10.63
N LYS A 201 24.72 -9.55 -11.62
CA LYS A 201 24.61 -10.30 -12.89
C LYS A 201 25.92 -10.32 -13.70
N LYS A 202 26.80 -9.34 -13.49
CA LYS A 202 28.13 -9.25 -14.13
C LYS A 202 29.26 -9.83 -13.27
N ASN A 203 28.91 -10.61 -12.26
CA ASN A 203 29.86 -11.16 -11.28
C ASN A 203 30.69 -10.09 -10.55
N THR A 204 30.10 -8.92 -10.29
CA THR A 204 30.64 -7.93 -9.39
C THR A 204 29.74 -7.80 -8.17
N PHE A 205 30.31 -7.40 -7.02
CA PHE A 205 29.52 -7.12 -5.81
C PHE A 205 29.48 -5.63 -5.56
N PRO A 206 28.33 -4.96 -5.77
CA PRO A 206 28.22 -3.51 -5.64
C PRO A 206 28.10 -3.10 -4.16
N GLU A 207 29.24 -2.98 -3.48
CA GLU A 207 29.36 -2.72 -2.03
C GLU A 207 28.49 -1.57 -1.54
N GLN A 208 28.49 -0.41 -2.22
CA GLN A 208 27.72 0.75 -1.80
C GLN A 208 26.22 0.46 -1.75
N SER A 209 25.69 -0.16 -2.81
CA SER A 209 24.27 -0.53 -2.87
C SER A 209 23.96 -1.64 -1.86
N ALA A 210 24.86 -2.61 -1.68
CA ALA A 210 24.71 -3.68 -0.70
C ALA A 210 24.64 -3.12 0.73
N ASN A 211 25.52 -2.20 1.10
CA ASN A 211 25.53 -1.57 2.42
C ASN A 211 24.26 -0.75 2.69
N LEU A 212 23.78 -0.01 1.69
CA LEU A 212 22.52 0.73 1.80
C LEU A 212 21.32 -0.21 2.02
N LEU A 213 21.23 -1.27 1.22
CA LEU A 213 20.16 -2.27 1.33
C LEU A 213 20.27 -3.08 2.63
N GLY A 214 21.48 -3.41 3.06
CA GLY A 214 21.73 -4.08 4.34
C GLY A 214 21.26 -3.23 5.53
N THR A 215 21.56 -1.94 5.53
CA THR A 215 21.07 -0.99 6.53
C THR A 215 19.55 -0.93 6.54
N LEU A 216 18.92 -0.84 5.36
CA LEU A 216 17.46 -0.87 5.24
C LEU A 216 16.85 -2.13 5.84
N PHE A 217 17.33 -3.33 5.45
CA PHE A 217 16.76 -4.58 5.96
C PHE A 217 16.96 -4.78 7.46
N ALA A 218 18.08 -4.28 8.02
CA ALA A 218 18.28 -4.24 9.46
C ALA A 218 17.25 -3.32 10.15
N GLN A 219 16.99 -2.15 9.60
CA GLN A 219 15.96 -1.23 10.10
C GLN A 219 14.56 -1.82 9.99
N ILE A 220 14.21 -2.46 8.87
CA ILE A 220 12.95 -3.17 8.68
C ILE A 220 12.77 -4.27 9.74
N THR A 221 13.83 -5.05 10.02
CA THR A 221 13.79 -6.10 11.03
C THR A 221 13.57 -5.54 12.44
N ALA A 222 14.16 -4.39 12.77
CA ALA A 222 14.09 -3.79 14.10
C ALA A 222 12.78 -3.00 14.34
N SER A 223 12.19 -2.43 13.29
CA SER A 223 11.05 -1.52 13.39
C SER A 223 9.84 -2.10 14.12
N PRO A 224 9.38 -3.35 13.91
CA PRO A 224 8.24 -3.91 14.62
C PRO A 224 8.41 -3.92 16.13
N SER A 225 9.58 -4.34 16.64
CA SER A 225 9.86 -4.35 18.08
C SER A 225 9.78 -2.95 18.70
N MET A 226 10.31 -1.92 18.02
CA MET A 226 10.22 -0.54 18.46
C MET A 226 8.77 -0.03 18.47
N ILE A 227 8.01 -0.34 17.42
CA ILE A 227 6.59 0.02 17.30
C ILE A 227 5.78 -0.64 18.43
N TYR A 228 5.96 -1.94 18.68
CA TYR A 228 5.26 -2.64 19.78
C TYR A 228 5.57 -2.06 21.15
N SER A 229 6.83 -1.75 21.42
CA SER A 229 7.25 -1.32 22.77
C SER A 229 6.91 0.14 23.07
N GLN A 230 6.82 1.01 22.06
CA GLN A 230 6.74 2.46 22.21
C GLN A 230 5.39 3.04 21.78
N SER A 231 4.53 2.27 21.12
CA SER A 231 3.23 2.78 20.69
C SER A 231 2.29 3.06 21.88
N PRO A 232 1.78 4.27 22.00
CA PRO A 232 0.75 4.58 22.98
C PRO A 232 -0.64 4.05 22.57
N ASN A 233 -0.80 3.69 21.29
CA ASN A 233 -2.08 3.30 20.69
C ASN A 233 -2.17 1.80 20.46
N LYS A 234 -2.74 1.07 21.41
CA LYS A 234 -2.92 -0.39 21.32
C LYS A 234 -3.82 -0.81 20.16
N ARG A 235 -4.85 0.00 19.82
CA ARG A 235 -5.75 -0.32 18.69
C ARG A 235 -5.03 -0.24 17.36
N LEU A 236 -4.11 0.73 17.18
CA LEU A 236 -3.27 0.78 16.00
C LEU A 236 -2.43 -0.49 15.88
N ILE A 237 -1.78 -0.91 16.97
CA ILE A 237 -0.99 -2.14 16.99
C ILE A 237 -1.84 -3.36 16.63
N GLU A 238 -3.02 -3.51 17.22
CA GLU A 238 -3.95 -4.60 16.90
C GLU A 238 -4.31 -4.65 15.41
N GLN A 239 -4.58 -3.49 14.80
CA GLN A 239 -4.95 -3.40 13.40
C GLN A 239 -3.81 -3.75 12.44
N ILE A 240 -2.58 -3.29 12.71
CA ILE A 240 -1.43 -3.48 11.82
C ILE A 240 -0.57 -4.71 12.17
N ASN A 241 -0.89 -5.43 13.23
CA ASN A 241 -0.11 -6.56 13.74
C ASN A 241 0.25 -7.60 12.68
N PRO A 242 -0.67 -8.07 11.81
CA PRO A 242 -0.33 -9.02 10.76
C PRO A 242 0.78 -8.51 9.83
N TRP A 243 0.74 -7.24 9.47
CA TRP A 243 1.76 -6.61 8.62
C TRP A 243 3.07 -6.37 9.36
N LEU A 244 3.06 -6.06 10.66
CA LEU A 244 4.27 -5.95 11.48
C LEU A 244 5.02 -7.28 11.54
N ILE A 245 4.30 -8.39 11.75
CA ILE A 245 4.89 -9.75 11.72
C ILE A 245 5.52 -10.02 10.36
N GLN A 246 4.78 -9.80 9.27
CA GLN A 246 5.27 -10.01 7.91
C GLN A 246 6.48 -9.13 7.59
N PHE A 247 6.50 -7.90 8.12
CA PHE A 247 7.55 -6.92 7.90
C PHE A 247 8.88 -7.34 8.54
N GLU A 248 8.83 -7.91 9.75
CA GLU A 248 10.02 -8.47 10.40
C GLU A 248 10.65 -9.59 9.55
N PHE A 249 9.82 -10.48 9.01
CA PHE A 249 10.29 -11.55 8.12
C PHE A 249 10.85 -11.03 6.81
N LEU A 250 10.28 -9.97 6.23
CA LEU A 250 10.81 -9.29 5.05
C LEU A 250 12.23 -8.78 5.30
N GLY A 251 12.47 -8.12 6.43
CA GLY A 251 13.80 -7.62 6.81
C GLY A 251 14.82 -8.74 6.98
N LYS A 252 14.43 -9.79 7.72
CA LYS A 252 15.30 -10.98 7.92
C LYS A 252 15.62 -11.67 6.60
N ALA A 253 14.64 -11.86 5.72
CA ALA A 253 14.84 -12.47 4.40
C ALA A 253 15.76 -11.62 3.51
N GLY A 254 15.58 -10.29 3.51
CA GLY A 254 16.47 -9.38 2.77
C GLY A 254 17.92 -9.42 3.26
N THR A 255 18.13 -9.41 4.57
CA THR A 255 19.47 -9.54 5.17
C THR A 255 20.12 -10.87 4.78
N SER A 256 19.38 -11.98 4.94
CA SER A 256 19.89 -13.31 4.59
C SER A 256 20.22 -13.44 3.10
N ALA A 257 19.37 -12.89 2.21
CA ALA A 257 19.59 -12.88 0.77
C ALA A 257 20.84 -12.07 0.36
N LEU A 258 21.09 -10.92 0.99
CA LEU A 258 22.31 -10.15 0.74
C LEU A 258 23.57 -10.90 1.21
N HIS A 259 23.53 -11.54 2.39
CA HIS A 259 24.64 -12.35 2.89
C HIS A 259 24.89 -13.57 1.98
N MET A 260 23.83 -14.20 1.47
CA MET A 260 23.92 -15.29 0.49
C MET A 260 24.65 -14.82 -0.78
N ALA A 261 24.26 -13.66 -1.33
CA ALA A 261 24.86 -13.09 -2.53
C ALA A 261 26.34 -12.72 -2.32
N HIS A 262 26.68 -12.16 -1.15
CA HIS A 262 28.06 -11.85 -0.79
C HIS A 262 28.91 -13.10 -0.67
N ALA A 263 28.44 -14.13 0.07
CA ALA A 263 29.13 -15.40 0.20
C ALA A 263 29.38 -16.09 -1.14
N TRP A 264 28.41 -16.03 -2.07
CA TRP A 264 28.57 -16.53 -3.42
C TRP A 264 29.68 -15.79 -4.18
N TYR A 265 29.71 -14.46 -4.07
CA TYR A 265 30.75 -13.63 -4.69
C TYR A 265 32.14 -13.94 -4.14
N GLU A 266 32.29 -14.11 -2.81
CA GLU A 266 33.51 -14.51 -2.12
C GLU A 266 33.88 -15.98 -2.34
N LYS A 267 33.08 -16.75 -3.08
CA LYS A 267 33.26 -18.19 -3.34
C LYS A 267 33.21 -19.05 -2.06
N ASP A 268 32.62 -18.57 -1.00
CA ASP A 268 32.32 -19.34 0.21
C ASP A 268 31.04 -20.15 0.00
N ARG A 269 31.20 -21.35 -0.59
CA ARG A 269 30.07 -22.24 -0.91
C ARG A 269 29.33 -22.70 0.33
N SER A 270 30.02 -23.00 1.41
CA SER A 270 29.41 -23.50 2.64
C SER A 270 28.49 -22.45 3.24
N TYR A 271 28.97 -21.22 3.34
CA TYR A 271 28.16 -20.10 3.85
C TYR A 271 27.05 -19.72 2.87
N THR A 272 27.29 -19.82 1.55
CA THR A 272 26.24 -19.61 0.54
C THR A 272 25.08 -20.61 0.73
N TRP A 273 25.37 -21.91 0.90
CA TRP A 273 24.36 -22.93 1.18
C TRP A 273 23.59 -22.64 2.46
N GLN A 274 24.28 -22.29 3.53
CA GLN A 274 23.64 -21.94 4.81
C GLN A 274 22.65 -20.79 4.63
N ARG A 275 23.07 -19.70 3.96
CA ARG A 275 22.22 -18.53 3.72
C ARG A 275 21.10 -18.83 2.71
N TYR A 276 21.33 -19.66 1.72
CA TYR A 276 20.32 -20.13 0.79
C TYR A 276 19.16 -20.83 1.50
N LEU A 277 19.48 -21.79 2.38
CA LEU A 277 18.48 -22.51 3.15
C LEU A 277 17.74 -21.60 4.13
N GLU A 278 18.44 -20.68 4.76
CA GLU A 278 17.82 -19.70 5.66
C GLU A 278 16.89 -18.73 4.89
N THR A 279 17.31 -18.21 3.75
CA THR A 279 16.47 -17.34 2.92
C THR A 279 15.23 -18.09 2.45
N SER A 280 15.35 -19.34 2.03
CA SER A 280 14.23 -20.20 1.66
C SER A 280 13.25 -20.36 2.83
N ALA A 281 13.73 -20.67 4.02
CA ALA A 281 12.90 -20.83 5.22
C ALA A 281 12.13 -19.54 5.58
N LEU A 282 12.80 -18.39 5.44
CA LEU A 282 12.19 -17.08 5.70
C LEU A 282 11.11 -16.74 4.67
N LEU A 283 11.36 -16.99 3.38
CA LEU A 283 10.36 -16.81 2.32
C LEU A 283 9.15 -17.74 2.50
N ASP A 284 9.36 -18.98 2.90
CA ASP A 284 8.26 -19.90 3.21
C ASP A 284 7.47 -19.47 4.46
N SER A 285 8.15 -18.89 5.44
CA SER A 285 7.48 -18.31 6.60
C SER A 285 6.59 -17.14 6.21
N MET A 286 7.08 -16.28 5.32
CA MET A 286 6.28 -15.17 4.76
C MET A 286 5.06 -15.70 4.00
N LYS A 287 5.21 -16.75 3.21
CA LYS A 287 4.10 -17.41 2.51
C LYS A 287 3.09 -18.00 3.50
N LEU A 288 3.54 -18.61 4.59
CA LEU A 288 2.67 -19.16 5.62
C LEU A 288 1.88 -18.05 6.33
N ILE A 289 2.53 -16.94 6.70
CA ILE A 289 1.89 -15.78 7.30
C ILE A 289 0.80 -15.23 6.36
N ASN A 290 1.12 -15.09 5.08
CA ASN A 290 0.18 -14.64 4.06
C ASN A 290 -1.06 -15.56 3.93
N ARG A 291 -0.89 -16.86 4.13
CA ARG A 291 -1.98 -17.84 4.08
C ARG A 291 -2.80 -17.95 5.35
N THR A 292 -2.25 -17.57 6.50
CA THR A 292 -2.87 -17.82 7.80
C THR A 292 -3.39 -16.58 8.47
N LEU A 293 -2.79 -15.41 8.20
CA LEU A 293 -3.24 -14.16 8.77
C LEU A 293 -4.17 -13.41 7.79
N ASN A 294 -5.06 -12.61 8.34
CA ASN A 294 -6.00 -11.77 7.59
C ASN A 294 -6.89 -12.54 6.58
N GLN A 295 -7.35 -13.72 6.96
CA GLN A 295 -8.11 -14.63 6.08
C GLN A 295 -9.56 -14.23 5.83
N LYS A 296 -10.07 -13.20 6.55
CA LYS A 296 -11.40 -12.63 6.30
C LYS A 296 -11.40 -11.55 5.22
N ALA A 297 -10.23 -11.02 4.88
CA ALA A 297 -10.06 -9.97 3.89
C ALA A 297 -10.32 -10.45 2.44
N GLN A 298 -10.53 -9.49 1.54
CA GLN A 298 -10.66 -9.71 0.10
C GLN A 298 -9.76 -8.71 -0.67
N PRO A 299 -8.67 -9.15 -1.31
CA PRO A 299 -8.11 -10.50 -1.28
C PRO A 299 -7.59 -10.88 0.11
N LYS A 300 -7.46 -12.18 0.35
CA LYS A 300 -6.91 -12.72 1.60
C LYS A 300 -5.41 -12.52 1.67
N GLY A 301 -4.88 -12.40 2.88
CA GLY A 301 -3.45 -12.40 3.12
C GLY A 301 -2.87 -11.10 3.64
N VAL A 302 -1.55 -11.03 3.65
CA VAL A 302 -0.75 -9.93 4.21
C VAL A 302 0.43 -9.64 3.29
N LYS A 303 0.45 -8.49 2.66
CA LYS A 303 1.49 -8.05 1.73
C LYS A 303 2.27 -6.87 2.32
N VAL A 304 3.59 -6.93 2.26
CA VAL A 304 4.50 -5.87 2.70
C VAL A 304 5.65 -5.74 1.71
N GLY A 305 6.07 -4.53 1.37
CA GLY A 305 7.16 -4.29 0.43
C GLY A 305 6.95 -4.99 -0.91
N SER A 306 5.69 -5.19 -1.31
CA SER A 306 5.29 -6.12 -2.38
C SER A 306 5.66 -5.64 -3.77
N LYS A 307 5.87 -4.34 -3.94
CA LYS A 307 6.21 -3.73 -5.23
C LYS A 307 7.70 -3.79 -5.55
N VAL A 308 8.57 -3.62 -4.56
CA VAL A 308 10.01 -3.42 -4.76
C VAL A 308 10.86 -4.41 -3.96
N LEU A 309 10.69 -4.45 -2.62
CA LEU A 309 11.63 -5.17 -1.76
C LEU A 309 11.45 -6.69 -1.83
N HIS A 310 10.22 -7.19 -1.75
CA HIS A 310 9.96 -8.62 -1.85
C HIS A 310 10.38 -9.20 -3.21
N PRO A 311 10.04 -8.58 -4.37
CA PRO A 311 10.54 -9.00 -5.67
C PRO A 311 12.08 -9.03 -5.75
N PHE A 312 12.75 -8.03 -5.18
CA PHE A 312 14.21 -8.01 -5.14
C PHE A 312 14.80 -9.22 -4.41
N ILE A 313 14.26 -9.55 -3.23
CA ILE A 313 14.72 -10.70 -2.43
C ILE A 313 14.52 -12.00 -3.21
N VAL A 314 13.37 -12.16 -3.83
CA VAL A 314 13.02 -13.33 -4.64
C VAL A 314 13.95 -13.46 -5.86
N ASP A 315 14.22 -12.38 -6.57
CA ASP A 315 15.11 -12.39 -7.73
C ASP A 315 16.53 -12.74 -7.34
N LEU A 316 17.02 -12.20 -6.22
CA LEU A 316 18.36 -12.50 -5.72
C LEU A 316 18.48 -13.95 -5.27
N TYR A 317 17.47 -14.46 -4.54
CA TYR A 317 17.39 -15.87 -4.14
C TYR A 317 17.42 -16.81 -5.34
N ARG A 318 16.58 -16.54 -6.35
CA ARG A 318 16.52 -17.33 -7.59
C ARG A 318 17.82 -17.31 -8.38
N GLN A 319 18.43 -16.15 -8.54
CA GLN A 319 19.67 -16.01 -9.30
C GLN A 319 20.81 -16.76 -8.62
N THR A 320 21.01 -16.55 -7.32
CA THR A 320 22.08 -17.22 -6.57
C THR A 320 21.81 -18.72 -6.48
N GLY A 321 20.57 -19.14 -6.25
CA GLY A 321 20.19 -20.55 -6.21
C GLY A 321 20.49 -21.28 -7.50
N ARG A 322 20.15 -20.73 -8.66
CA ARG A 322 20.50 -21.33 -9.97
C ARG A 322 22.00 -21.50 -10.13
N ASN A 323 22.78 -20.50 -9.77
CA ASN A 323 24.23 -20.56 -9.86
C ASN A 323 24.81 -21.63 -8.93
N LEU A 324 24.32 -21.70 -7.70
CA LEU A 324 24.76 -22.66 -6.68
C LEU A 324 24.46 -24.10 -7.10
N LEU A 325 23.22 -24.36 -7.52
CA LEU A 325 22.75 -25.69 -7.90
C LEU A 325 23.39 -26.18 -9.19
N SER A 326 23.55 -25.34 -10.21
CA SER A 326 24.20 -25.71 -11.47
C SER A 326 25.68 -26.05 -11.26
N THR A 327 26.36 -25.37 -10.35
CA THR A 327 27.76 -25.66 -10.02
C THR A 327 27.93 -26.99 -9.29
N ASP A 328 26.91 -27.43 -8.53
CA ASP A 328 26.93 -28.73 -7.84
C ASP A 328 26.41 -29.89 -8.74
N GLY A 329 26.06 -29.61 -10.00
CA GLY A 329 25.52 -30.63 -10.90
C GLY A 329 24.08 -31.06 -10.55
N ILE A 330 23.38 -30.29 -9.70
CA ILE A 330 22.01 -30.56 -9.27
C ILE A 330 21.06 -29.79 -10.21
N ALA A 331 20.12 -30.52 -10.81
CA ALA A 331 19.08 -29.86 -11.60
C ALA A 331 18.18 -29.03 -10.67
N PRO A 332 17.89 -27.76 -11.00
CA PRO A 332 17.09 -26.87 -10.15
C PRO A 332 15.72 -27.45 -9.77
N ASP A 333 15.11 -28.24 -10.63
CA ASP A 333 13.80 -28.85 -10.44
C ASP A 333 13.80 -30.02 -9.44
N GLU A 334 14.99 -30.57 -9.13
CA GLU A 334 15.13 -31.71 -8.23
C GLU A 334 15.30 -31.30 -6.75
N VAL A 335 15.53 -30.02 -6.49
CA VAL A 335 15.77 -29.54 -5.12
C VAL A 335 14.46 -29.27 -4.41
N LYS A 336 14.08 -30.19 -3.56
CA LYS A 336 13.03 -29.98 -2.55
C LYS A 336 13.69 -29.60 -1.23
N VAL A 337 13.68 -28.32 -0.88
CA VAL A 337 14.19 -27.86 0.40
C VAL A 337 13.18 -28.22 1.50
N SER A 338 13.58 -29.11 2.39
CA SER A 338 12.82 -29.36 3.63
C SER A 338 13.13 -28.23 4.60
N ILE A 339 12.13 -27.41 4.90
CA ILE A 339 12.29 -26.22 5.73
C ILE A 339 12.01 -26.58 7.18
N PRO A 340 12.97 -26.34 8.09
CA PRO A 340 12.71 -26.47 9.51
C PRO A 340 11.54 -25.59 9.91
N SER A 341 10.60 -26.14 10.67
CA SER A 341 9.51 -25.35 11.21
C SER A 341 10.04 -24.32 12.20
N ILE A 342 9.78 -23.05 11.92
CA ILE A 342 10.02 -21.96 12.86
C ILE A 342 8.77 -21.62 13.68
N PHE A 343 7.65 -22.28 13.39
CA PHE A 343 6.39 -22.17 14.12
C PHE A 343 6.10 -23.47 14.86
N THR A 344 5.71 -23.41 16.12
CA THR A 344 5.39 -24.57 16.95
C THR A 344 4.20 -25.40 16.45
N ASN A 345 3.32 -24.81 15.64
CA ASN A 345 2.10 -25.45 15.12
C ASN A 345 2.04 -25.47 13.59
N ILE A 346 3.18 -25.58 12.91
CA ILE A 346 3.26 -25.45 11.46
C ILE A 346 2.47 -26.53 10.72
N ASP A 347 2.34 -27.74 11.27
CA ASP A 347 1.61 -28.82 10.61
C ASP A 347 0.10 -28.58 10.61
N GLN A 348 -0.43 -27.93 11.63
CA GLN A 348 -1.83 -27.47 11.67
C GLN A 348 -2.07 -26.35 10.64
N LEU A 349 -1.09 -25.47 10.46
CA LEU A 349 -1.17 -24.37 9.49
C LEU A 349 -1.03 -24.87 8.04
N LYS A 350 -0.19 -25.89 7.81
CA LYS A 350 -0.01 -26.52 6.48
C LYS A 350 -1.25 -27.24 5.98
N SER A 351 -2.13 -27.68 6.87
CA SER A 351 -3.38 -28.37 6.49
C SER A 351 -4.44 -27.42 5.95
N GLN A 352 -4.26 -26.11 6.07
CA GLN A 352 -5.22 -25.15 5.52
C GLN A 352 -5.04 -24.98 4.00
N PRO A 353 -6.13 -25.05 3.22
CA PRO A 353 -6.05 -24.89 1.78
C PRO A 353 -5.55 -23.47 1.41
N CYS A 354 -4.64 -23.41 0.44
CA CYS A 354 -4.28 -22.13 -0.16
C CYS A 354 -5.45 -21.57 -0.97
N ALA A 355 -5.65 -20.27 -0.90
CA ALA A 355 -6.50 -19.62 -1.88
C ALA A 355 -5.84 -19.71 -3.27
N GLU A 356 -6.63 -19.98 -4.32
CA GLU A 356 -6.16 -19.92 -5.69
C GLU A 356 -5.56 -18.52 -5.96
N GLY A 357 -4.38 -18.49 -6.58
CA GLY A 357 -3.67 -17.24 -6.88
C GLY A 357 -2.81 -16.65 -5.77
N ASP A 358 -2.67 -17.33 -4.62
CA ASP A 358 -1.80 -16.88 -3.54
C ASP A 358 -0.33 -17.25 -3.80
N ASN A 359 0.31 -16.55 -4.71
CA ASN A 359 1.70 -16.78 -5.12
C ASN A 359 2.60 -15.53 -5.03
N THR A 360 2.14 -14.50 -4.34
CA THR A 360 2.79 -13.19 -4.37
C THR A 360 3.78 -12.96 -3.24
N VAL A 361 3.65 -13.69 -2.13
CA VAL A 361 4.56 -13.61 -0.98
C VAL A 361 4.96 -15.01 -0.57
N GLY A 362 6.23 -15.20 -0.27
CA GLY A 362 6.72 -16.45 0.27
C GLY A 362 7.48 -17.31 -0.73
N TYR A 363 7.34 -18.61 -0.61
CA TYR A 363 8.13 -19.58 -1.34
C TYR A 363 8.10 -19.37 -2.86
N VAL A 364 9.27 -19.42 -3.44
CA VAL A 364 9.48 -19.32 -4.87
C VAL A 364 10.19 -20.61 -5.32
N PRO A 365 9.56 -21.43 -6.17
CA PRO A 365 10.28 -22.55 -6.78
C PRO A 365 11.42 -22.03 -7.64
N LEU A 366 12.52 -22.77 -7.68
CA LEU A 366 13.69 -22.45 -8.47
C LEU A 366 13.45 -22.64 -9.97
#